data_617642a0512ac67e14ddd8acbf5b7677
#
_entry.id   617642a0512ac67e14ddd8acbf5b7677
#
_cell.length_a   1.000
_cell.length_b   1.000
_cell.length_c   1.000
_cell.angle_alpha   90.00
_cell.angle_beta   90.00
_cell.angle_gamma   90.00
#
_symmetry.space_group_name_H-M   'P 1'
#
loop_
_entity.id
_entity.type
_entity.pdbx_description
1 polymer ?
#
loop_
_entity_poly.entity_id
_entity_poly.type
_entity_poly.pdbx_seq_one_letter_code
_entity_poly.pdbx_strand_id
1 'polypeptide(L)'
;MSKDLTNSSIDRQNILNNPYAVAEIEKAAGIQGIPFEGKTVVLKEQVASFFEVTLRTVENYLEQHAQELSQNGYEVLRGNRLKSFKEVIKGLDVTETDFGNIAKTPQLGIFDFRAFLNLAMLVSESERAKLLRQAILDIVIDTINQRTGGGTKYINQRDEDFLHSAFVEENYRKQFTDALKDCVAMGNFKYAVYTDKIYVSIFREKASEYRKILKLDNRDNVRATFYAEVLDLIASYESGFGDTLQQHATVKGRKLTT
;
A
#
# COMPACT_ATOMS: atom_id res chain seq x y z
N MET A 1 7.66 -9.97 19.35
CA MET A 1 7.20 -8.56 19.43
C MET A 1 7.33 -7.97 18.05
N SER A 2 6.22 -7.61 17.40
CA SER A 2 6.25 -6.85 16.15
C SER A 2 6.86 -5.48 16.46
N LYS A 3 7.92 -5.09 15.75
CA LYS A 3 8.50 -3.75 15.87
C LYS A 3 7.51 -2.74 15.31
N ASP A 4 7.13 -1.76 16.11
CA ASP A 4 6.24 -0.69 15.68
C ASP A 4 7.07 0.46 15.08
N LEU A 5 7.16 0.47 13.75
CA LEU A 5 7.90 1.48 13.00
C LEU A 5 7.31 2.89 13.14
N THR A 6 6.02 3.01 13.47
CA THR A 6 5.38 4.33 13.60
C THR A 6 5.95 5.12 14.77
N ASN A 7 6.36 4.44 15.84
CA ASN A 7 6.82 5.05 17.08
C ASN A 7 8.34 5.08 17.26
N SER A 8 9.12 4.36 16.43
CA SER A 8 10.57 4.23 16.58
C SER A 8 11.34 4.91 15.46
N SER A 9 11.79 6.13 15.67
CA SER A 9 12.66 6.85 14.73
C SER A 9 14.00 6.14 14.49
N ILE A 10 14.54 5.46 15.50
CA ILE A 10 15.79 4.69 15.39
C ILE A 10 15.61 3.52 14.44
N ASP A 11 14.52 2.74 14.57
CA ASP A 11 14.28 1.60 13.69
C ASP A 11 14.03 2.06 12.25
N ARG A 12 13.29 3.16 12.04
CA ARG A 12 13.12 3.76 10.71
C ARG A 12 14.45 4.18 10.10
N GLN A 13 15.30 4.87 10.86
CA GLN A 13 16.59 5.31 10.37
C GLN A 13 17.53 4.14 10.04
N ASN A 14 17.51 3.08 10.84
CA ASN A 14 18.29 1.86 10.55
C ASN A 14 17.87 1.22 9.23
N ILE A 15 16.57 1.17 8.94
CA ILE A 15 16.05 0.66 7.66
C ILE A 15 16.49 1.55 6.52
N LEU A 16 16.32 2.87 6.63
CA LEU A 16 16.67 3.84 5.60
C LEU A 16 18.18 3.90 5.33
N ASN A 17 19.01 3.57 6.30
CA ASN A 17 20.47 3.51 6.15
C ASN A 17 20.95 2.19 5.53
N ASN A 18 20.07 1.22 5.28
CA ASN A 18 20.41 0.00 4.56
C ASN A 18 20.10 0.16 3.07
N PRO A 19 21.08 0.54 2.22
CA PRO A 19 20.84 0.84 0.81
C PRO A 19 20.34 -0.37 0.01
N TYR A 20 20.66 -1.57 0.45
CA TYR A 20 20.27 -2.82 -0.21
C TYR A 20 18.79 -3.13 0.07
N ALA A 21 18.38 -3.01 1.35
CA ALA A 21 16.98 -3.18 1.69
C ALA A 21 16.11 -2.10 1.02
N VAL A 22 16.56 -0.85 0.99
CA VAL A 22 15.86 0.25 0.33
C VAL A 22 15.68 -0.04 -1.17
N ALA A 23 16.71 -0.54 -1.87
CA ALA A 23 16.62 -0.88 -3.28
C ALA A 23 15.63 -2.03 -3.56
N GLU A 24 15.63 -3.08 -2.73
CA GLU A 24 14.67 -4.18 -2.87
C GLU A 24 13.23 -3.74 -2.56
N ILE A 25 13.05 -2.88 -1.56
CA ILE A 25 11.72 -2.32 -1.25
C ILE A 25 11.24 -1.43 -2.41
N GLU A 26 12.13 -0.62 -3.02
CA GLU A 26 11.78 0.23 -4.17
C GLU A 26 11.30 -0.60 -5.35
N LYS A 27 12.02 -1.66 -5.67
CA LYS A 27 11.66 -2.61 -6.71
C LYS A 27 10.31 -3.27 -6.42
N ALA A 28 10.11 -3.77 -5.19
CA ALA A 28 8.89 -4.45 -4.78
C ALA A 28 7.66 -3.50 -4.70
N ALA A 29 7.86 -2.24 -4.29
CA ALA A 29 6.79 -1.26 -4.19
C ALA A 29 6.28 -0.78 -5.56
N GLY A 30 7.08 -0.86 -6.61
CA GLY A 30 6.71 -0.56 -8.00
C GLY A 30 6.16 0.86 -8.22
N ILE A 31 6.65 1.84 -7.43
CA ILE A 31 6.10 3.20 -7.46
C ILE A 31 6.57 3.92 -8.71
N GLN A 32 5.60 4.36 -9.49
CA GLN A 32 5.86 5.20 -10.65
C GLN A 32 6.02 6.65 -10.20
N GLY A 33 7.22 7.19 -10.37
CA GLY A 33 7.53 8.58 -10.07
C GLY A 33 8.06 9.33 -11.28
N ILE A 34 8.43 10.59 -11.06
CA ILE A 34 8.95 11.52 -12.06
C ILE A 34 10.48 11.45 -12.01
N PRO A 35 11.17 11.17 -13.13
CA PRO A 35 12.63 11.23 -13.16
C PRO A 35 13.11 12.69 -13.08
N PHE A 36 13.87 13.00 -12.05
CA PHE A 36 14.41 14.35 -11.84
C PHE A 36 15.79 14.32 -11.18
N GLU A 37 16.76 15.01 -11.75
CA GLU A 37 18.14 15.11 -11.25
C GLU A 37 18.78 13.73 -10.90
N GLY A 38 18.51 12.72 -11.74
CA GLY A 38 19.06 11.36 -11.56
C GLY A 38 18.36 10.51 -10.49
N LYS A 39 17.24 10.96 -9.95
CA LYS A 39 16.40 10.24 -9.00
C LYS A 39 14.98 10.12 -9.51
N THR A 40 14.27 9.15 -9.00
CA THR A 40 12.80 9.09 -9.13
C THR A 40 12.18 9.82 -7.94
N VAL A 41 11.32 10.80 -8.21
CA VAL A 41 10.64 11.59 -7.18
C VAL A 41 9.14 11.52 -7.34
N VAL A 42 8.42 11.64 -6.23
CA VAL A 42 6.96 11.67 -6.20
C VAL A 42 6.47 12.94 -5.51
N LEU A 43 5.27 13.37 -5.88
CA LEU A 43 4.61 14.55 -5.33
C LEU A 43 3.71 14.14 -4.15
N LYS A 44 3.36 15.11 -3.30
CA LYS A 44 2.46 14.87 -2.17
C LYS A 44 1.08 14.34 -2.60
N GLU A 45 0.61 14.73 -3.77
CA GLU A 45 -0.63 14.25 -4.38
C GLU A 45 -0.53 12.75 -4.71
N GLN A 46 0.57 12.32 -5.32
CA GLN A 46 0.85 10.92 -5.61
C GLN A 46 1.01 10.10 -4.33
N VAL A 47 1.69 10.66 -3.33
CA VAL A 47 1.83 10.05 -1.99
C VAL A 47 0.47 9.88 -1.32
N ALA A 48 -0.38 10.91 -1.32
CA ALA A 48 -1.71 10.87 -0.76
C ALA A 48 -2.59 9.81 -1.47
N SER A 49 -2.53 9.78 -2.81
CA SER A 49 -3.23 8.78 -3.62
C SER A 49 -2.73 7.37 -3.33
N PHE A 50 -1.42 7.17 -3.26
CA PHE A 50 -0.83 5.85 -2.99
C PHE A 50 -1.26 5.30 -1.63
N PHE A 51 -1.22 6.11 -0.58
CA PHE A 51 -1.62 5.69 0.77
C PHE A 51 -3.13 5.80 1.03
N GLU A 52 -3.92 6.24 0.06
CA GLU A 52 -5.36 6.47 0.20
C GLU A 52 -5.71 7.37 1.39
N VAL A 53 -4.91 8.40 1.60
CA VAL A 53 -5.11 9.42 2.62
C VAL A 53 -5.37 10.79 2.00
N THR A 54 -5.84 11.75 2.81
CA THR A 54 -6.03 13.12 2.32
C THR A 54 -4.71 13.85 2.17
N LEU A 55 -4.65 14.86 1.27
CA LEU A 55 -3.49 15.76 1.20
C LEU A 55 -3.20 16.42 2.55
N ARG A 56 -4.23 16.77 3.30
CA ARG A 56 -4.10 17.34 4.64
C ARG A 56 -3.40 16.38 5.61
N THR A 57 -3.67 15.08 5.50
CA THR A 57 -2.97 14.06 6.29
C THR A 57 -1.48 14.07 5.97
N VAL A 58 -1.10 14.08 4.70
CA VAL A 58 0.31 14.16 4.28
C VAL A 58 0.98 15.43 4.79
N GLU A 59 0.30 16.58 4.69
CA GLU A 59 0.79 17.86 5.19
C GLU A 59 1.00 17.87 6.71
N ASN A 60 0.10 17.26 7.47
CA ASN A 60 0.26 17.11 8.92
C ASN A 60 1.50 16.30 9.28
N TYR A 61 1.77 15.19 8.58
CA TYR A 61 2.99 14.40 8.79
C TYR A 61 4.25 15.17 8.39
N LEU A 62 4.20 15.96 7.32
CA LEU A 62 5.30 16.86 6.91
C LEU A 62 5.59 17.93 7.97
N GLU A 63 4.57 18.48 8.61
CA GLU A 63 4.74 19.45 9.71
C GLU A 63 5.30 18.79 10.98
N GLN A 64 4.74 17.65 11.38
CA GLN A 64 5.12 16.93 12.60
C GLN A 64 6.51 16.30 12.54
N HIS A 65 6.92 15.84 11.35
CA HIS A 65 8.17 15.09 11.13
C HIS A 65 9.11 15.81 10.14
N ALA A 66 9.03 17.14 10.04
CA ALA A 66 9.74 17.94 9.05
C ALA A 66 11.25 17.67 9.00
N GLN A 67 11.90 17.60 10.17
CA GLN A 67 13.33 17.35 10.26
C GLN A 67 13.68 15.94 9.77
N GLU A 68 12.97 14.91 10.21
CA GLU A 68 13.22 13.53 9.85
C GLU A 68 13.02 13.31 8.34
N LEU A 69 11.91 13.82 7.77
CA LEU A 69 11.61 13.68 6.35
C LEU A 69 12.61 14.43 5.47
N SER A 70 13.03 15.64 5.87
CA SER A 70 14.04 16.40 5.12
C SER A 70 15.41 15.74 5.13
N GLN A 71 15.82 15.11 6.24
CA GLN A 71 17.05 14.33 6.31
C GLN A 71 17.02 13.08 5.43
N ASN A 72 15.83 12.58 5.13
CA ASN A 72 15.63 11.36 4.36
C ASN A 72 15.16 11.61 2.92
N GLY A 73 15.31 12.84 2.38
CA GLY A 73 15.13 13.10 0.95
C GLY A 73 13.84 13.83 0.56
N TYR A 74 13.07 14.34 1.55
CA TYR A 74 12.03 15.33 1.25
C TYR A 74 12.67 16.70 1.05
N GLU A 75 12.35 17.34 -0.06
CA GLU A 75 12.83 18.69 -0.34
C GLU A 75 11.75 19.57 -0.99
N VAL A 76 11.92 20.89 -0.87
CA VAL A 76 11.02 21.89 -1.48
C VAL A 76 11.74 22.60 -2.59
N LEU A 77 11.31 22.35 -3.84
CA LEU A 77 11.83 23.01 -5.03
C LEU A 77 11.36 24.47 -5.11
N ARG A 78 12.30 25.34 -5.46
CA ARG A 78 12.06 26.79 -5.68
C ARG A 78 12.91 27.30 -6.84
N GLY A 79 12.55 28.49 -7.35
CA GLY A 79 13.36 29.20 -8.34
C GLY A 79 13.65 28.36 -9.60
N ASN A 80 14.92 28.28 -10.00
CA ASN A 80 15.33 27.61 -11.23
C ASN A 80 15.11 26.08 -11.18
N ARG A 81 15.34 25.43 -10.04
CA ARG A 81 15.08 23.98 -9.92
C ARG A 81 13.60 23.66 -10.11
N LEU A 82 12.70 24.50 -9.57
CA LEU A 82 11.26 24.33 -9.79
C LEU A 82 10.90 24.56 -11.27
N LYS A 83 11.52 25.51 -11.95
CA LYS A 83 11.30 25.71 -13.40
C LYS A 83 11.74 24.49 -14.19
N SER A 84 12.95 23.96 -13.94
CA SER A 84 13.44 22.74 -14.59
C SER A 84 12.52 21.55 -14.33
N PHE A 85 12.04 21.38 -13.12
CA PHE A 85 11.09 20.32 -12.79
C PHE A 85 9.77 20.45 -13.55
N LYS A 86 9.23 21.66 -13.65
CA LYS A 86 8.00 21.94 -14.44
C LYS A 86 8.17 21.62 -15.93
N GLU A 87 9.35 21.83 -16.49
CA GLU A 87 9.62 21.46 -17.89
C GLU A 87 9.69 19.93 -18.06
N VAL A 88 10.25 19.20 -17.09
CA VAL A 88 10.23 17.74 -17.09
C VAL A 88 8.79 17.21 -17.09
N ILE A 89 7.93 17.74 -16.21
CA ILE A 89 6.51 17.31 -16.14
C ILE A 89 5.77 17.59 -17.45
N LYS A 90 6.00 18.74 -18.08
CA LYS A 90 5.36 19.06 -19.39
C LYS A 90 5.75 18.09 -20.51
N GLY A 91 6.94 17.52 -20.42
CA GLY A 91 7.42 16.51 -21.38
C GLY A 91 6.88 15.11 -21.13
N LEU A 92 6.24 14.87 -19.97
CA LEU A 92 5.58 13.61 -19.67
C LEU A 92 4.13 13.69 -20.15
N ASP A 93 3.66 12.64 -20.81
CA ASP A 93 2.28 12.55 -21.32
C ASP A 93 1.29 12.26 -20.17
N VAL A 94 1.23 13.18 -19.20
CA VAL A 94 0.49 13.03 -17.93
C VAL A 94 -0.61 14.08 -17.86
N THR A 95 -1.80 13.66 -17.48
CA THR A 95 -2.94 14.57 -17.38
C THR A 95 -2.79 15.56 -16.22
N GLU A 96 -3.20 16.83 -16.42
CA GLU A 96 -3.17 17.88 -15.37
C GLU A 96 -3.91 17.49 -14.08
N THR A 97 -4.83 16.50 -14.15
CA THR A 97 -5.59 15.98 -13.02
C THR A 97 -4.74 15.23 -12.00
N ASP A 98 -3.61 14.66 -12.42
CA ASP A 98 -2.76 13.84 -11.55
C ASP A 98 -1.82 14.68 -10.65
N PHE A 99 -1.60 15.95 -10.98
CA PHE A 99 -0.58 16.78 -10.32
C PHE A 99 -1.10 18.09 -9.72
N GLY A 100 -2.39 18.37 -9.78
CA GLY A 100 -2.92 19.65 -9.30
C GLY A 100 -2.41 20.86 -10.12
N ASN A 101 -2.56 22.07 -9.58
CA ASN A 101 -2.19 23.30 -10.30
C ASN A 101 -0.69 23.63 -10.15
N ILE A 102 0.20 22.70 -10.56
CA ILE A 102 1.66 22.86 -10.44
C ILE A 102 2.17 24.10 -11.20
N ALA A 103 1.54 24.44 -12.32
CA ALA A 103 1.98 25.57 -13.16
C ALA A 103 2.07 26.90 -12.39
N LYS A 104 1.13 27.15 -11.46
CA LYS A 104 1.04 28.40 -10.69
C LYS A 104 1.73 28.34 -9.31
N THR A 105 2.21 27.18 -8.88
CA THR A 105 2.80 27.02 -7.56
C THR A 105 4.18 27.66 -7.49
N PRO A 106 4.48 28.52 -6.49
CA PRO A 106 5.78 29.18 -6.34
C PRO A 106 6.84 28.27 -5.67
N GLN A 107 6.41 27.19 -5.06
CA GLN A 107 7.24 26.17 -4.43
C GLN A 107 6.55 24.81 -4.49
N LEU A 108 7.31 23.73 -4.56
CA LEU A 108 6.78 22.38 -4.70
C LEU A 108 7.58 21.40 -3.87
N GLY A 109 6.90 20.68 -2.98
CA GLY A 109 7.50 19.58 -2.20
C GLY A 109 7.63 18.33 -3.05
N ILE A 110 8.80 17.71 -3.02
CA ILE A 110 9.06 16.43 -3.66
C ILE A 110 9.65 15.43 -2.66
N PHE A 111 9.35 14.17 -2.84
CA PHE A 111 9.88 13.06 -2.07
C PHE A 111 10.74 12.21 -2.99
N ASP A 112 12.00 11.94 -2.65
CA ASP A 112 12.68 10.81 -3.22
C ASP A 112 12.16 9.51 -2.58
N PHE A 113 12.62 8.35 -3.06
CA PHE A 113 12.10 7.08 -2.54
C PHE A 113 12.37 6.89 -1.04
N ARG A 114 13.48 7.40 -0.50
CA ARG A 114 13.76 7.31 0.94
C ARG A 114 12.77 8.13 1.77
N ALA A 115 12.43 9.34 1.33
CA ALA A 115 11.43 10.18 2.00
C ALA A 115 10.02 9.55 1.90
N PHE A 116 9.69 8.99 0.74
CA PHE A 116 8.45 8.23 0.56
C PHE A 116 8.38 7.04 1.53
N LEU A 117 9.45 6.25 1.61
CA LEU A 117 9.54 5.09 2.50
C LEU A 117 9.48 5.50 3.97
N ASN A 118 10.13 6.62 4.34
CA ASN A 118 10.04 7.16 5.68
C ASN A 118 8.59 7.54 6.04
N LEU A 119 7.89 8.22 5.14
CA LEU A 119 6.49 8.56 5.35
C LEU A 119 5.60 7.32 5.44
N ALA A 120 5.85 6.29 4.64
CA ALA A 120 5.16 5.00 4.74
C ALA A 120 5.26 4.36 6.13
N MET A 121 6.42 4.50 6.76
CA MET A 121 6.65 4.00 8.11
C MET A 121 5.96 4.85 9.20
N LEU A 122 5.65 6.11 8.92
CA LEU A 122 4.98 7.04 9.84
C LEU A 122 3.47 6.98 9.76
N VAL A 123 2.89 6.89 8.56
CA VAL A 123 1.44 6.94 8.33
C VAL A 123 0.74 5.76 8.99
N SER A 124 -0.13 6.02 9.95
CA SER A 124 -0.83 4.99 10.74
C SER A 124 -2.24 4.67 10.21
N GLU A 125 -2.88 5.61 9.52
CA GLU A 125 -4.28 5.54 9.10
C GLU A 125 -4.50 4.73 7.80
N SER A 126 -3.42 4.39 7.07
CA SER A 126 -3.46 3.72 5.78
C SER A 126 -3.21 2.22 5.90
N GLU A 127 -4.11 1.40 5.37
CA GLU A 127 -3.88 -0.06 5.27
C GLU A 127 -2.73 -0.37 4.31
N ARG A 128 -2.56 0.41 3.24
CA ARG A 128 -1.40 0.27 2.33
C ARG A 128 -0.08 0.57 3.02
N ALA A 129 -0.03 1.63 3.84
CA ALA A 129 1.16 1.91 4.64
C ALA A 129 1.44 0.79 5.63
N LYS A 130 0.42 0.17 6.21
CA LYS A 130 0.56 -0.98 7.09
C LYS A 130 1.10 -2.21 6.38
N LEU A 131 0.57 -2.54 5.20
CA LEU A 131 1.07 -3.63 4.35
C LEU A 131 2.53 -3.40 3.95
N LEU A 132 2.86 -2.17 3.53
CA LEU A 132 4.22 -1.80 3.17
C LEU A 132 5.18 -1.92 4.37
N ARG A 133 4.77 -1.50 5.58
CA ARG A 133 5.59 -1.68 6.80
C ARG A 133 5.87 -3.15 7.12
N GLN A 134 4.91 -4.03 6.92
CA GLN A 134 5.12 -5.47 7.11
C GLN A 134 6.13 -6.01 6.11
N ALA A 135 5.97 -5.68 4.83
CA ALA A 135 6.90 -6.09 3.80
C ALA A 135 8.32 -5.50 3.98
N ILE A 136 8.43 -4.26 4.43
CA ILE A 136 9.71 -3.63 4.78
C ILE A 136 10.47 -4.49 5.80
N LEU A 137 9.82 -4.90 6.87
CA LEU A 137 10.44 -5.72 7.90
C LEU A 137 10.89 -7.07 7.36
N ASP A 138 10.06 -7.72 6.54
CA ASP A 138 10.40 -9.00 5.92
C ASP A 138 11.61 -8.88 4.98
N ILE A 139 11.62 -7.87 4.09
CA ILE A 139 12.71 -7.61 3.14
C ILE A 139 14.01 -7.26 3.88
N VAL A 140 13.95 -6.43 4.91
CA VAL A 140 15.13 -6.07 5.70
C VAL A 140 15.75 -7.30 6.35
N ILE A 141 14.93 -8.15 6.94
CA ILE A 141 15.37 -9.38 7.59
C ILE A 141 15.98 -10.34 6.57
N ASP A 142 15.32 -10.53 5.42
CA ASP A 142 15.82 -11.39 4.34
C ASP A 142 17.16 -10.87 3.79
N THR A 143 17.25 -9.58 3.51
CA THR A 143 18.49 -8.93 3.04
C THR A 143 19.65 -9.12 4.02
N ILE A 144 19.40 -9.00 5.32
CA ILE A 144 20.41 -9.25 6.36
C ILE A 144 20.83 -10.72 6.34
N ASN A 145 19.88 -11.65 6.29
CA ASN A 145 20.14 -13.08 6.29
C ASN A 145 20.96 -13.52 5.07
N GLN A 146 20.60 -13.09 3.88
CA GLN A 146 21.35 -13.40 2.65
C GLN A 146 22.80 -12.95 2.73
N ARG A 147 23.06 -11.79 3.34
CA ARG A 147 24.41 -11.22 3.46
C ARG A 147 25.25 -11.82 4.58
N THR A 148 24.61 -12.28 5.64
CA THR A 148 25.31 -12.90 6.78
C THR A 148 25.51 -14.41 6.59
N GLY A 149 25.06 -14.99 5.47
CA GLY A 149 25.14 -16.43 5.21
C GLY A 149 24.22 -17.26 6.11
N GLY A 150 23.25 -16.61 6.77
CA GLY A 150 22.27 -17.23 7.63
C GLY A 150 21.19 -17.91 6.79
N GLY A 151 21.13 -19.23 6.84
CA GLY A 151 20.10 -20.05 6.17
C GLY A 151 18.76 -20.08 6.91
N THR A 152 18.26 -18.97 7.43
CA THR A 152 16.95 -18.90 8.05
C THR A 152 15.89 -18.94 6.95
N LYS A 153 15.33 -20.11 6.71
CA LYS A 153 14.12 -20.23 5.90
C LYS A 153 13.00 -19.53 6.68
N TYR A 154 12.66 -18.31 6.29
CA TYR A 154 11.41 -17.71 6.72
C TYR A 154 10.26 -18.55 6.19
N ILE A 155 9.31 -18.85 7.06
CA ILE A 155 8.11 -19.62 6.74
C ILE A 155 7.24 -18.93 5.69
N ASN A 156 7.45 -17.63 5.47
CA ASN A 156 6.80 -16.79 4.45
C ASN A 156 7.87 -16.11 3.60
N GLN A 157 8.58 -16.85 2.76
CA GLN A 157 9.27 -16.23 1.62
C GLN A 157 8.21 -15.61 0.72
N ARG A 158 8.00 -14.32 0.89
CA ARG A 158 7.13 -13.55 -0.01
C ARG A 158 7.91 -13.34 -1.30
N ASP A 159 7.30 -13.77 -2.40
CA ASP A 159 7.81 -13.52 -3.72
C ASP A 159 7.88 -12.01 -4.02
N GLU A 160 8.61 -11.64 -5.05
CA GLU A 160 8.81 -10.25 -5.46
C GLU A 160 7.48 -9.55 -5.77
N ASP A 161 6.44 -10.30 -6.13
CA ASP A 161 5.13 -9.79 -6.55
C ASP A 161 4.16 -9.61 -5.37
N PHE A 162 4.51 -10.06 -4.15
CA PHE A 162 3.59 -10.02 -3.01
C PHE A 162 2.99 -8.64 -2.75
N LEU A 163 3.79 -7.58 -2.74
CA LEU A 163 3.28 -6.23 -2.47
C LEU A 163 2.31 -5.76 -3.55
N HIS A 164 2.64 -6.03 -4.82
CA HIS A 164 1.75 -5.71 -5.92
C HIS A 164 0.41 -6.43 -5.78
N SER A 165 0.44 -7.74 -5.58
CA SER A 165 -0.76 -8.56 -5.40
C SER A 165 -1.56 -8.17 -4.16
N ALA A 166 -0.89 -7.81 -3.06
CA ALA A 166 -1.55 -7.33 -1.84
C ALA A 166 -2.27 -5.99 -2.06
N PHE A 167 -1.68 -5.06 -2.82
CA PHE A 167 -2.35 -3.79 -3.15
C PHE A 167 -3.51 -3.98 -4.12
N VAL A 168 -3.36 -4.87 -5.10
CA VAL A 168 -4.43 -5.23 -6.04
C VAL A 168 -5.60 -5.86 -5.28
N GLU A 169 -5.32 -6.81 -4.38
CA GLU A 169 -6.33 -7.47 -3.55
C GLU A 169 -7.05 -6.49 -2.65
N GLU A 170 -6.33 -5.56 -2.01
CA GLU A 170 -6.94 -4.53 -1.17
C GLU A 170 -7.94 -3.66 -1.93
N ASN A 171 -7.60 -3.24 -3.16
CA ASN A 171 -8.49 -2.46 -4.01
C ASN A 171 -9.78 -3.24 -4.35
N TYR A 172 -9.66 -4.50 -4.77
CA TYR A 172 -10.82 -5.33 -5.09
C TYR A 172 -11.66 -5.66 -3.86
N ARG A 173 -11.03 -5.85 -2.71
CA ARG A 173 -11.73 -6.01 -1.44
C ARG A 173 -12.59 -4.79 -1.10
N LYS A 174 -12.06 -3.58 -1.29
CA LYS A 174 -12.81 -2.35 -1.06
C LYS A 174 -14.02 -2.26 -1.99
N GLN A 175 -13.82 -2.49 -3.29
CA GLN A 175 -14.91 -2.54 -4.27
C GLN A 175 -15.95 -3.61 -3.92
N PHE A 176 -15.52 -4.79 -3.52
CA PHE A 176 -16.39 -5.87 -3.09
C PHE A 176 -17.20 -5.52 -1.83
N THR A 177 -16.57 -4.93 -0.81
CA THR A 177 -17.27 -4.51 0.42
C THR A 177 -18.27 -3.38 0.15
N ASP A 178 -17.96 -2.45 -0.75
CA ASP A 178 -18.87 -1.41 -1.19
C ASP A 178 -20.06 -2.01 -1.98
N ALA A 179 -19.80 -2.96 -2.88
CA ALA A 179 -20.88 -3.69 -3.58
C ALA A 179 -21.79 -4.45 -2.60
N LEU A 180 -21.24 -5.09 -1.57
CA LEU A 180 -22.04 -5.72 -0.50
C LEU A 180 -22.88 -4.70 0.26
N LYS A 181 -22.32 -3.55 0.58
CA LYS A 181 -23.04 -2.46 1.27
C LYS A 181 -24.22 -1.97 0.45
N ASP A 182 -24.01 -1.76 -0.84
CA ASP A 182 -24.97 -1.12 -1.73
C ASP A 182 -26.00 -2.10 -2.30
N CYS A 183 -25.60 -3.35 -2.58
CA CYS A 183 -26.43 -4.31 -3.29
C CYS A 183 -27.07 -5.38 -2.41
N VAL A 184 -26.65 -5.55 -1.14
CA VAL A 184 -27.17 -6.62 -0.26
C VAL A 184 -27.89 -6.05 0.94
N ALA A 185 -29.19 -6.39 1.09
CA ALA A 185 -30.05 -5.95 2.19
C ALA A 185 -29.92 -6.89 3.41
N MET A 186 -28.70 -7.04 3.93
CA MET A 186 -28.40 -7.78 5.15
C MET A 186 -27.69 -6.87 6.13
N GLY A 187 -27.74 -7.20 7.42
CA GLY A 187 -26.93 -6.53 8.44
C GLY A 187 -25.41 -6.69 8.23
N ASN A 188 -24.61 -6.19 9.17
CA ASN A 188 -23.15 -6.21 9.05
C ASN A 188 -22.55 -7.63 8.93
N PHE A 189 -23.27 -8.66 9.33
CA PHE A 189 -22.83 -10.06 9.18
C PHE A 189 -22.66 -10.49 7.70
N LYS A 190 -23.22 -9.75 6.73
CA LYS A 190 -23.03 -10.00 5.31
C LYS A 190 -21.56 -10.08 4.91
N TYR A 191 -20.71 -9.21 5.47
CA TYR A 191 -19.29 -9.21 5.16
C TYR A 191 -18.62 -10.53 5.54
N ALA A 192 -18.91 -11.05 6.73
CA ALA A 192 -18.40 -12.36 7.16
C ALA A 192 -18.93 -13.50 6.29
N VAL A 193 -20.24 -13.53 6.03
CA VAL A 193 -20.88 -14.57 5.22
C VAL A 193 -20.29 -14.65 3.82
N TYR A 194 -20.13 -13.52 3.14
CA TYR A 194 -19.63 -13.52 1.78
C TYR A 194 -18.12 -13.74 1.70
N THR A 195 -17.35 -13.24 2.68
CA THR A 195 -15.93 -13.59 2.81
C THR A 195 -15.75 -15.09 3.04
N ASP A 196 -16.53 -15.70 3.92
CA ASP A 196 -16.48 -17.16 4.15
C ASP A 196 -16.82 -17.95 2.87
N LYS A 197 -17.76 -17.49 2.03
CA LYS A 197 -18.06 -18.14 0.75
C LYS A 197 -16.84 -18.15 -0.18
N ILE A 198 -16.11 -17.04 -0.27
CA ILE A 198 -14.87 -16.95 -1.05
C ILE A 198 -13.82 -17.92 -0.48
N TYR A 199 -13.58 -17.88 0.82
CA TYR A 199 -12.61 -18.77 1.48
C TYR A 199 -12.95 -20.24 1.29
N VAL A 200 -14.22 -20.63 1.46
CA VAL A 200 -14.66 -22.02 1.22
C VAL A 200 -14.47 -22.42 -0.24
N SER A 201 -14.68 -21.50 -1.19
CA SER A 201 -14.46 -21.78 -2.62
C SER A 201 -12.99 -22.05 -2.95
N ILE A 202 -12.07 -21.32 -2.33
CA ILE A 202 -10.63 -21.40 -2.58
C ILE A 202 -9.97 -22.48 -1.70
N PHE A 203 -10.21 -22.45 -0.40
CA PHE A 203 -9.48 -23.23 0.60
C PHE A 203 -10.26 -24.42 1.15
N ARG A 204 -11.54 -24.55 0.84
CA ARG A 204 -12.50 -25.51 1.45
C ARG A 204 -12.76 -25.28 2.93
N GLU A 205 -12.26 -24.17 3.49
CA GLU A 205 -12.34 -23.79 4.91
C GLU A 205 -12.88 -22.37 5.03
N LYS A 206 -13.56 -22.06 6.14
CA LYS A 206 -13.96 -20.69 6.46
C LYS A 206 -12.77 -19.89 6.96
N ALA A 207 -12.85 -18.57 6.86
CA ALA A 207 -11.80 -17.67 7.33
C ALA A 207 -11.43 -17.91 8.81
N SER A 208 -12.42 -18.22 9.67
CA SER A 208 -12.19 -18.53 11.08
C SER A 208 -11.47 -19.86 11.32
N GLU A 209 -11.71 -20.85 10.47
CA GLU A 209 -11.06 -22.17 10.52
C GLU A 209 -9.62 -22.06 10.04
N TYR A 210 -9.41 -21.33 8.94
CA TYR A 210 -8.08 -21.04 8.40
C TYR A 210 -7.19 -20.32 9.44
N ARG A 211 -7.73 -19.35 10.20
CA ARG A 211 -7.03 -18.73 11.32
C ARG A 211 -6.56 -19.73 12.37
N LYS A 212 -7.40 -20.68 12.73
CA LYS A 212 -7.06 -21.73 13.73
C LYS A 212 -5.94 -22.63 13.22
N ILE A 213 -5.98 -23.03 11.96
CA ILE A 213 -4.94 -23.86 11.32
C ILE A 213 -3.58 -23.14 11.40
N LEU A 214 -3.54 -21.86 11.10
CA LEU A 214 -2.32 -21.04 11.15
C LEU A 214 -1.96 -20.55 12.56
N LYS A 215 -2.78 -20.84 13.58
CA LYS A 215 -2.60 -20.34 14.96
C LYS A 215 -2.48 -18.83 15.06
N LEU A 216 -3.26 -18.10 14.26
CA LEU A 216 -3.29 -16.65 14.22
C LEU A 216 -4.19 -16.09 15.32
N ASP A 217 -3.76 -14.98 15.92
CA ASP A 217 -4.57 -14.22 16.86
C ASP A 217 -5.68 -13.43 16.13
N ASN A 218 -6.71 -12.99 16.88
CA ASN A 218 -7.84 -12.24 16.30
C ASN A 218 -7.43 -10.90 15.64
N ARG A 219 -6.27 -10.37 16.01
CA ARG A 219 -5.72 -9.10 15.47
C ARG A 219 -4.85 -9.30 14.23
N ASP A 220 -4.45 -10.55 13.95
CA ASP A 220 -3.55 -10.82 12.82
C ASP A 220 -4.32 -10.70 11.49
N ASN A 221 -3.65 -10.16 10.48
CA ASN A 221 -4.21 -10.13 9.14
C ASN A 221 -3.94 -11.47 8.44
N VAL A 222 -5.00 -12.27 8.23
CA VAL A 222 -4.91 -13.56 7.53
C VAL A 222 -4.29 -13.42 6.14
N ARG A 223 -4.64 -12.35 5.42
CA ARG A 223 -4.15 -12.12 4.05
C ARG A 223 -2.66 -11.85 3.98
N ALA A 224 -2.10 -11.30 5.06
CA ALA A 224 -0.67 -11.14 5.17
C ALA A 224 0.10 -12.48 5.27
N THR A 225 -0.57 -13.60 5.35
CA THR A 225 0.04 -14.94 5.36
C THR A 225 -0.01 -15.66 4.02
N PHE A 226 -0.64 -15.06 3.00
CA PHE A 226 -0.80 -15.66 1.67
C PHE A 226 0.39 -15.34 0.76
N TYR A 227 0.60 -16.21 -0.23
CA TYR A 227 1.47 -15.95 -1.38
C TYR A 227 0.75 -15.05 -2.39
N ALA A 228 1.51 -14.43 -3.30
CA ALA A 228 1.00 -13.53 -4.34
C ALA A 228 -0.11 -14.17 -5.16
N GLU A 229 0.10 -15.41 -5.63
CA GLU A 229 -0.89 -16.12 -6.45
C GLU A 229 -2.22 -16.37 -5.71
N VAL A 230 -2.15 -16.55 -4.39
CA VAL A 230 -3.35 -16.72 -3.56
C VAL A 230 -4.09 -15.38 -3.39
N LEU A 231 -3.35 -14.29 -3.22
CA LEU A 231 -3.93 -12.93 -3.17
C LEU A 231 -4.59 -12.56 -4.50
N ASP A 232 -3.96 -12.85 -5.63
CA ASP A 232 -4.51 -12.63 -6.96
C ASP A 232 -5.79 -13.46 -7.20
N LEU A 233 -5.81 -14.70 -6.70
CA LEU A 233 -6.99 -15.55 -6.78
C LEU A 233 -8.15 -14.97 -5.94
N ILE A 234 -7.88 -14.52 -4.71
CA ILE A 234 -8.89 -13.88 -3.85
C ILE A 234 -9.41 -12.60 -4.52
N ALA A 235 -8.50 -11.76 -5.03
CA ALA A 235 -8.83 -10.53 -5.76
C ALA A 235 -9.76 -10.78 -6.95
N SER A 236 -9.48 -11.84 -7.72
CA SER A 236 -10.31 -12.25 -8.86
C SER A 236 -11.71 -12.67 -8.43
N TYR A 237 -11.85 -13.41 -7.33
CA TYR A 237 -13.15 -13.78 -6.77
C TYR A 237 -13.92 -12.56 -6.24
N GLU A 238 -13.26 -11.66 -5.54
CA GLU A 238 -13.87 -10.45 -4.98
C GLU A 238 -14.36 -9.50 -6.09
N SER A 239 -13.55 -9.31 -7.15
CA SER A 239 -13.93 -8.54 -8.33
C SER A 239 -15.14 -9.14 -9.04
N GLY A 240 -15.08 -10.40 -9.46
CA GLY A 240 -16.15 -11.06 -10.20
C GLY A 240 -17.45 -11.15 -9.40
N PHE A 241 -17.36 -11.32 -8.09
CA PHE A 241 -18.53 -11.34 -7.20
C PHE A 241 -19.13 -9.94 -7.01
N GLY A 242 -18.28 -8.92 -6.86
CA GLY A 242 -18.69 -7.52 -6.79
C GLY A 242 -19.46 -7.09 -8.04
N ASP A 243 -18.91 -7.39 -9.22
CA ASP A 243 -19.54 -7.11 -10.52
C ASP A 243 -20.89 -7.81 -10.66
N THR A 244 -20.97 -9.08 -10.26
CA THR A 244 -22.22 -9.87 -10.30
C THR A 244 -23.29 -9.25 -9.40
N LEU A 245 -22.92 -8.80 -8.19
CA LEU A 245 -23.84 -8.15 -7.27
C LEU A 245 -24.38 -6.84 -7.85
N GLN A 246 -23.53 -6.02 -8.44
CA GLN A 246 -23.90 -4.74 -9.03
C GLN A 246 -24.83 -4.94 -10.24
N GLN A 247 -24.48 -5.86 -11.16
CA GLN A 247 -25.32 -6.20 -12.29
C GLN A 247 -26.71 -6.69 -11.84
N HIS A 248 -26.76 -7.58 -10.86
CA HIS A 248 -28.00 -8.13 -10.36
C HIS A 248 -28.88 -7.06 -9.68
N ALA A 249 -28.30 -6.16 -8.90
CA ALA A 249 -29.01 -5.04 -8.27
C ALA A 249 -29.57 -4.07 -9.32
N THR A 250 -28.80 -3.78 -10.38
CA THR A 250 -29.22 -2.92 -11.49
C THR A 250 -30.39 -3.53 -12.25
N VAL A 251 -30.31 -4.82 -12.60
CA VAL A 251 -31.37 -5.51 -13.38
C VAL A 251 -32.67 -5.63 -12.57
N LYS A 252 -32.58 -5.92 -11.27
CA LYS A 252 -33.77 -6.09 -10.41
C LYS A 252 -34.30 -4.80 -9.80
N GLY A 253 -33.55 -3.70 -9.86
CA GLY A 253 -33.89 -2.42 -9.25
C GLY A 253 -34.07 -2.46 -7.72
N ARG A 254 -33.54 -3.51 -7.06
CA ARG A 254 -33.62 -3.70 -5.59
C ARG A 254 -32.42 -4.45 -5.06
N LYS A 255 -32.12 -4.22 -3.79
CA LYS A 255 -31.08 -4.99 -3.07
C LYS A 255 -31.47 -6.47 -2.97
N LEU A 256 -30.45 -7.33 -3.03
CA LEU A 256 -30.61 -8.75 -2.80
C LEU A 256 -30.99 -9.02 -1.35
N THR A 257 -32.05 -9.77 -1.15
CA THR A 257 -32.42 -10.38 0.14
C THR A 257 -32.03 -11.84 0.10
N THR A 258 -31.51 -12.36 1.18
CA THR A 258 -31.26 -13.80 1.34
C THR A 258 -32.55 -14.58 1.31
#